data_78c7b5ccff220bf54a87be4ff47061f8
#
_entry.id   78c7b5ccff220bf54a87be4ff47061f8
#
_cell.length_a   1.000
_cell.length_b   1.000
_cell.length_c   1.000
_cell.angle_alpha   90.00
_cell.angle_beta   90.00
_cell.angle_gamma   90.00
#
_symmetry.space_group_name_H-M   'P 1'
#
loop_
_entity.id
_entity.type
_entity.pdbx_description
1 polymer ?
#
loop_
_entity_poly.entity_id
_entity_poly.type
_entity_poly.pdbx_seq_one_letter_code
_entity_poly.pdbx_strand_id
1 'polypeptide(L)'
;PTSFVLFWDRTSTTNFSANLLYDGSTVDPTIETFDLRGGNKVVAICGTRITGAAVPCSISNSADIIFRRPDPAANIRLNTGGGPCVPCAGIRASVRISSLGNVDYTVEVRDTGQISVSR
;
A
#
# COMPACT_ATOMS: atom_id res chain seq x y z
N PRO A 1 -11.86 0.94 -5.00
CA PRO A 1 -11.63 2.04 -4.05
C PRO A 1 -11.30 3.36 -4.74
N THR A 2 -11.74 4.44 -4.15
CA THR A 2 -11.56 5.79 -4.67
C THR A 2 -10.74 6.68 -3.74
N SER A 3 -10.15 6.09 -2.70
CA SER A 3 -9.34 6.85 -1.75
C SER A 3 -8.19 6.02 -1.19
N PHE A 4 -7.21 6.71 -0.65
CA PHE A 4 -6.14 6.11 0.14
C PHE A 4 -5.83 7.01 1.34
N VAL A 5 -5.15 6.46 2.33
CA VAL A 5 -4.93 7.12 3.61
C VAL A 5 -3.45 7.34 3.86
N LEU A 6 -3.09 8.56 4.26
CA LEU A 6 -1.79 8.86 4.86
C LEU A 6 -1.97 8.80 6.39
N PHE A 7 -1.14 8.04 7.07
CA PHE A 7 -1.26 7.81 8.50
C PHE A 7 0.09 7.88 9.22
N TRP A 8 0.04 8.02 10.54
CA TRP A 8 1.19 7.92 11.42
C TRP A 8 1.18 6.54 12.09
N ASP A 9 2.14 5.69 11.72
CA ASP A 9 2.24 4.33 12.23
C ASP A 9 2.77 4.31 13.66
N ARG A 10 1.98 3.75 14.58
CA ARG A 10 2.36 3.51 15.98
C ARG A 10 1.71 2.23 16.48
N THR A 11 2.27 1.59 17.51
CA THR A 11 1.77 0.29 17.97
C THR A 11 0.52 0.38 18.85
N SER A 12 0.29 1.52 19.50
CA SER A 12 -0.89 1.76 20.32
C SER A 12 -1.10 3.25 20.56
N THR A 13 -2.20 3.62 21.20
CA THR A 13 -2.47 5.01 21.58
C THR A 13 -1.48 5.58 22.59
N THR A 14 -0.77 4.73 23.31
CA THR A 14 0.24 5.11 24.33
C THR A 14 1.67 4.81 23.92
N ASN A 15 1.87 3.88 22.98
CA ASN A 15 3.18 3.49 22.46
C ASN A 15 3.32 3.97 21.02
N PHE A 16 4.21 4.95 20.80
CA PHE A 16 4.41 5.58 19.50
C PHE A 16 5.44 4.87 18.61
N SER A 17 5.92 3.69 19.01
CA SER A 17 6.79 2.88 18.15
C SER A 17 6.00 2.33 16.97
N ALA A 18 6.60 2.40 15.77
CA ALA A 18 5.99 1.88 14.55
C ALA A 18 6.06 0.35 14.52
N ASN A 19 5.01 -0.30 14.04
CA ASN A 19 4.98 -1.74 13.79
C ASN A 19 4.97 -2.09 12.30
N LEU A 20 5.03 -1.08 11.43
CA LEU A 20 5.07 -1.20 9.96
C LEU A 20 3.76 -1.71 9.36
N LEU A 21 2.66 -1.52 10.07
CA LEU A 21 1.31 -1.89 9.64
C LEU A 21 0.33 -0.77 9.96
N TYR A 22 -0.73 -0.68 9.18
CA TYR A 22 -1.85 0.18 9.49
C TYR A 22 -2.83 -0.56 10.40
N ASP A 23 -2.97 -0.10 11.63
CA ASP A 23 -3.80 -0.73 12.68
C ASP A 23 -5.14 -0.01 12.89
N GLY A 24 -5.55 0.79 11.91
CA GLY A 24 -6.78 1.59 12.00
C GLY A 24 -6.56 2.97 12.60
N SER A 25 -7.50 3.87 12.38
CA SER A 25 -7.38 5.29 12.76
C SER A 25 -7.31 5.54 14.26
N THR A 26 -7.71 4.57 15.08
CA THR A 26 -7.61 4.67 16.54
C THR A 26 -6.16 4.53 17.02
N VAL A 27 -5.41 3.59 16.44
CA VAL A 27 -3.99 3.33 16.79
C VAL A 27 -3.08 4.19 15.93
N ASP A 28 -3.32 4.20 14.61
CA ASP A 28 -2.55 4.95 13.64
C ASP A 28 -3.35 6.16 13.18
N PRO A 29 -3.09 7.35 13.74
CA PRO A 29 -3.88 8.51 13.39
C PRO A 29 -3.81 8.81 11.90
N THR A 30 -4.97 9.03 11.30
CA THR A 30 -5.07 9.49 9.93
C THR A 30 -4.58 10.94 9.86
N ILE A 31 -3.53 11.18 9.07
CA ILE A 31 -3.05 12.53 8.78
C ILE A 31 -3.92 13.15 7.71
N GLU A 32 -4.19 12.41 6.64
CA GLU A 32 -5.02 12.88 5.53
C GLU A 32 -5.60 11.69 4.76
N THR A 33 -6.82 11.85 4.25
CA THR A 33 -7.43 10.93 3.29
C THR A 33 -7.44 11.61 1.93
N PHE A 34 -6.89 10.93 0.93
CA PHE A 34 -6.82 11.43 -0.45
C PHE A 34 -7.86 10.73 -1.30
N ASP A 35 -8.73 11.52 -1.93
CA ASP A 35 -9.73 10.99 -2.85
C ASP A 35 -9.23 11.04 -4.29
N LEU A 36 -9.40 9.95 -5.00
CA LEU A 36 -9.17 9.90 -6.44
C LEU A 36 -10.32 10.61 -7.14
N ARG A 37 -9.99 11.57 -7.99
CA ARG A 37 -10.98 12.42 -8.68
C ARG A 37 -11.09 12.05 -10.16
N GLY A 38 -12.12 12.60 -10.81
CA GLY A 38 -12.30 12.45 -12.27
C GLY A 38 -12.68 11.05 -12.71
N GLY A 39 -13.34 10.29 -11.84
CA GLY A 39 -13.73 8.91 -12.13
C GLY A 39 -12.59 7.90 -12.01
N ASN A 40 -11.42 8.32 -11.54
CA ASN A 40 -10.30 7.41 -11.28
C ASN A 40 -10.62 6.53 -10.08
N LYS A 41 -10.22 5.27 -10.16
CA LYS A 41 -10.40 4.31 -9.06
C LYS A 41 -9.29 3.27 -9.05
N VAL A 42 -8.97 2.77 -7.86
CA VAL A 42 -8.09 1.61 -7.72
C VAL A 42 -8.87 0.38 -8.13
N VAL A 43 -8.34 -0.40 -9.06
CA VAL A 43 -8.99 -1.62 -9.57
C VAL A 43 -8.28 -2.89 -9.14
N ALA A 44 -7.01 -2.82 -8.77
CA ALA A 44 -6.28 -3.97 -8.25
C ALA A 44 -5.04 -3.54 -7.50
N ILE A 45 -4.62 -4.36 -6.55
CA ILE A 45 -3.33 -4.25 -5.88
C ILE A 45 -2.60 -5.56 -6.11
N CYS A 46 -1.37 -5.47 -6.59
CA CYS A 46 -0.49 -6.58 -6.88
C CYS A 46 0.79 -6.42 -6.05
N GLY A 47 1.62 -7.42 -6.03
CA GLY A 47 2.91 -7.29 -5.38
C GLY A 47 3.81 -8.49 -5.61
N THR A 48 5.01 -8.39 -5.05
CA THR A 48 5.99 -9.48 -5.02
C THR A 48 6.47 -9.62 -3.58
N ARG A 49 6.40 -10.83 -3.06
CA ARG A 49 6.85 -11.14 -1.71
C ARG A 49 8.37 -11.08 -1.63
N ILE A 50 8.90 -10.90 -0.43
CA ILE A 50 10.35 -10.92 -0.19
C ILE A 50 11.00 -12.22 -0.63
N THR A 51 10.24 -13.32 -0.68
CA THR A 51 10.67 -14.63 -1.19
C THR A 51 10.79 -14.68 -2.72
N GLY A 52 10.34 -13.65 -3.43
CA GLY A 52 10.25 -13.61 -4.88
C GLY A 52 8.93 -14.10 -5.45
N ALA A 53 8.04 -14.67 -4.62
CA ALA A 53 6.74 -15.14 -5.08
C ALA A 53 5.81 -13.98 -5.42
N ALA A 54 5.13 -14.06 -6.57
CA ALA A 54 4.15 -13.06 -6.98
C ALA A 54 2.89 -13.16 -6.13
N VAL A 55 2.34 -11.99 -5.78
CA VAL A 55 1.01 -11.88 -5.18
C VAL A 55 0.03 -11.57 -6.31
N PRO A 56 -0.97 -12.43 -6.57
CA PRO A 56 -1.94 -12.19 -7.63
C PRO A 56 -2.68 -10.86 -7.41
N CYS A 57 -2.92 -10.16 -8.50
CA CYS A 57 -3.64 -8.89 -8.47
C CYS A 57 -5.10 -9.11 -8.05
N SER A 58 -5.57 -8.34 -7.08
CA SER A 58 -6.96 -8.38 -6.63
C SER A 58 -7.35 -7.05 -5.99
N ILE A 59 -8.61 -6.68 -6.17
CA ILE A 59 -9.19 -5.52 -5.49
C ILE A 59 -9.35 -5.75 -3.98
N SER A 60 -9.37 -7.01 -3.56
CA SER A 60 -9.46 -7.37 -2.13
C SER A 60 -8.12 -7.35 -1.42
N ASN A 61 -7.02 -7.20 -2.15
CA ASN A 61 -5.69 -7.05 -1.56
C ASN A 61 -5.53 -5.64 -0.97
N SER A 62 -4.65 -5.53 0.01
CA SER A 62 -4.19 -4.24 0.52
C SER A 62 -2.67 -4.23 0.66
N ALA A 63 -2.10 -3.04 0.66
CA ALA A 63 -0.67 -2.85 0.84
C ALA A 63 -0.45 -1.68 1.82
N ASP A 64 0.39 -1.90 2.82
CA ASP A 64 0.86 -0.87 3.73
C ASP A 64 2.31 -0.54 3.37
N ILE A 65 2.57 0.72 3.07
CA ILE A 65 3.89 1.19 2.64
C ILE A 65 4.35 2.23 3.66
N ILE A 66 5.42 1.90 4.38
CA ILE A 66 5.92 2.72 5.48
C ILE A 66 7.31 3.22 5.13
N PHE A 67 7.49 4.54 5.17
CA PHE A 67 8.78 5.20 5.05
C PHE A 67 9.26 5.65 6.43
N ARG A 68 10.47 5.27 6.81
CA ARG A 68 11.08 5.62 8.10
C ARG A 68 12.22 6.59 7.87
N ARG A 69 12.19 7.72 8.58
CA ARG A 69 13.30 8.67 8.52
C ARG A 69 14.48 8.21 9.39
N PRO A 70 15.73 8.42 8.95
CA PRO A 70 16.18 9.04 7.70
C PRO A 70 16.37 8.05 6.54
N ASP A 71 15.98 6.79 6.71
CA ASP A 71 16.15 5.72 5.74
C ASP A 71 15.23 5.97 4.52
N PRO A 72 15.78 6.03 3.28
CA PRO A 72 14.96 6.20 2.08
C PRO A 72 14.21 4.93 1.67
N ALA A 73 14.51 3.77 2.26
CA ALA A 73 13.86 2.51 1.93
C ALA A 73 12.40 2.50 2.41
N ALA A 74 11.57 1.75 1.71
CA ALA A 74 10.18 1.51 2.09
C ALA A 74 10.03 0.12 2.69
N ASN A 75 9.22 0.01 3.74
CA ASN A 75 8.75 -1.27 4.27
C ASN A 75 7.39 -1.55 3.69
N ILE A 76 7.27 -2.65 2.98
CA ILE A 76 6.04 -3.03 2.28
C ILE A 76 5.46 -4.27 2.96
N ARG A 77 4.18 -4.17 3.34
CA ARG A 77 3.40 -5.29 3.86
C ARG A 77 2.21 -5.51 2.95
N LEU A 78 2.09 -6.72 2.43
CA LEU A 78 1.02 -7.13 1.54
C LEU A 78 0.03 -7.99 2.32
N ASN A 79 -1.26 -7.76 2.10
CA ASN A 79 -2.33 -8.54 2.69
C ASN A 79 -3.27 -8.97 1.58
N THR A 80 -3.49 -10.28 1.46
CA THR A 80 -4.41 -10.83 0.46
C THR A 80 -5.73 -11.17 1.13
N GLY A 81 -6.82 -10.77 0.51
CA GLY A 81 -8.16 -11.08 1.00
C GLY A 81 -8.46 -12.57 0.85
N GLY A 82 -8.14 -13.37 1.87
CA GLY A 82 -8.33 -14.81 1.86
C GLY A 82 -7.19 -15.62 1.25
N GLY A 83 -6.06 -14.98 0.97
CA GLY A 83 -4.88 -15.65 0.42
C GLY A 83 -3.79 -15.89 1.47
N PRO A 84 -2.56 -16.24 1.03
CA PRO A 84 -1.48 -16.65 1.92
C PRO A 84 -0.82 -15.51 2.69
N CYS A 85 -1.06 -14.26 2.32
CA CYS A 85 -0.46 -13.11 2.99
C CYS A 85 -1.43 -12.50 4.01
N VAL A 86 -1.09 -12.57 5.31
CA VAL A 86 -1.92 -12.05 6.42
C VAL A 86 -1.03 -11.46 7.52
N PRO A 87 -0.33 -10.37 7.31
CA PRO A 87 0.31 -9.87 6.10
C PRO A 87 1.65 -10.54 5.83
N CYS A 88 2.23 -10.34 4.66
CA CYS A 88 3.59 -10.75 4.37
C CYS A 88 4.46 -9.59 3.87
N ALA A 89 5.78 -9.70 4.10
CA ALA A 89 6.74 -8.73 3.63
C ALA A 89 6.86 -8.77 2.11
N GLY A 90 6.91 -7.60 1.49
CA GLY A 90 7.04 -7.44 0.04
C GLY A 90 8.28 -6.65 -0.33
N ILE A 91 8.79 -6.95 -1.53
CA ILE A 91 9.84 -6.14 -2.17
C ILE A 91 9.26 -5.13 -3.14
N ARG A 92 7.98 -5.31 -3.52
CA ARG A 92 7.29 -4.46 -4.47
C ARG A 92 5.79 -4.51 -4.22
N ALA A 93 5.14 -3.36 -4.32
CA ALA A 93 3.69 -3.25 -4.40
C ALA A 93 3.33 -2.46 -5.65
N SER A 94 2.26 -2.87 -6.33
CA SER A 94 1.76 -2.19 -7.52
C SER A 94 0.28 -1.89 -7.34
N VAL A 95 -0.10 -0.66 -7.62
CA VAL A 95 -1.50 -0.21 -7.56
C VAL A 95 -1.95 0.11 -8.97
N ARG A 96 -2.98 -0.59 -9.45
CA ARG A 96 -3.59 -0.30 -10.73
C ARG A 96 -4.73 0.68 -10.55
N ILE A 97 -4.69 1.75 -11.34
CA ILE A 97 -5.70 2.80 -11.33
C ILE A 97 -6.32 2.87 -12.70
N SER A 98 -7.64 2.78 -12.77
CA SER A 98 -8.39 2.92 -14.01
C SER A 98 -9.06 4.28 -14.07
N SER A 99 -9.02 4.91 -15.24
CA SER A 99 -9.70 6.18 -15.52
C SER A 99 -11.00 5.96 -16.29
N LEU A 100 -11.82 7.01 -16.41
CA LEU A 100 -13.07 6.98 -17.18
C LEU A 100 -12.85 6.63 -18.67
N GLY A 101 -11.69 6.95 -19.22
CA GLY A 101 -11.35 6.63 -20.61
C GLY A 101 -10.81 5.21 -20.81
N ASN A 102 -10.96 4.32 -19.84
CA ASN A 102 -10.40 2.97 -19.83
C ASN A 102 -8.88 2.94 -20.01
N VAL A 103 -8.22 4.01 -19.57
CA VAL A 103 -6.76 4.07 -19.54
C VAL A 103 -6.32 3.64 -18.15
N ASP A 104 -5.51 2.59 -18.10
CA ASP A 104 -4.99 2.05 -16.84
C ASP A 104 -3.58 2.55 -16.60
N TYR A 105 -3.32 2.94 -15.36
CA TYR A 105 -2.00 3.32 -14.87
C TYR A 105 -1.59 2.37 -13.76
N THR A 106 -0.30 2.04 -13.70
CA THR A 106 0.26 1.27 -12.60
C THR A 106 1.25 2.13 -11.84
N VAL A 107 1.02 2.32 -10.55
CA VAL A 107 1.98 2.93 -9.63
C VAL A 107 2.70 1.81 -8.91
N GLU A 108 4.01 1.74 -9.06
CA GLU A 108 4.84 0.73 -8.43
C GLU A 108 5.73 1.36 -7.38
N VAL A 109 5.74 0.76 -6.19
CA VAL A 109 6.64 1.14 -5.08
C VAL A 109 7.52 -0.06 -4.77
N ARG A 110 8.83 0.18 -4.72
CA ARG A 110 9.83 -0.83 -4.36
C ARG A 110 10.32 -0.61 -2.94
N ASP A 111 10.83 -1.67 -2.33
CA ASP A 111 11.41 -1.62 -0.98
C ASP A 111 12.64 -0.71 -0.89
N THR A 112 13.27 -0.40 -2.02
CA THR A 112 14.34 0.62 -2.10
C THR A 112 13.83 2.04 -1.91
N GLY A 113 12.51 2.26 -1.89
CA GLY A 113 11.88 3.57 -1.86
C GLY A 113 11.60 4.17 -3.23
N GLN A 114 11.97 3.48 -4.30
CA GLN A 114 11.72 3.95 -5.67
C GLN A 114 10.23 3.86 -6.00
N ILE A 115 9.69 4.92 -6.58
CA ILE A 115 8.31 4.98 -7.06
C ILE A 115 8.34 5.25 -8.55
N SER A 116 7.55 4.48 -9.31
CA SER A 116 7.42 4.66 -10.74
C SER A 116 5.96 4.56 -11.17
N VAL A 117 5.63 5.21 -12.29
CA VAL A 117 4.29 5.17 -12.88
C VAL A 117 4.43 4.75 -14.33
N SER A 118 3.59 3.81 -14.75
CA SER A 118 3.56 3.31 -16.12
C SER A 118 2.11 3.17 -16.62
N ARG A 119 1.96 3.17 -17.92
CA ARG A 119 0.65 2.92 -18.57
C ARG A 119 0.54 1.49 -19.03
#